data_c04c5a289c0ee4746725454a451e8b6a
#
_entry.id   c04c5a289c0ee4746725454a451e8b6a
#
_cell.length_a   1.000
_cell.length_b   1.000
_cell.length_c   1.000
_cell.angle_alpha   90.00
_cell.angle_beta   90.00
_cell.angle_gamma   90.00
#
_symmetry.space_group_name_H-M   'P 1'
#
loop_
_entity.id
_entity.type
_entity.pdbx_description
1 polymer ?
#
loop_
_entity_poly.entity_id
_entity_poly.type
_entity_poly.pdbx_seq_one_letter_code
_entity_poly.pdbx_strand_id
1 'polypeptide(L)'
;MKKIIKLIVFISFPLCFAQKFENVALTPPMGWNSWNTFEVNINEDLVKKTADIIVSSGLKDAGYEYIVLDDGWMVKDHRDKNGDLIPDPVKFPHGMKALIDYVHSKGLKFGLYNCAGTQTCAGYPGTRGYEYQDARFYANLGIDFLKYDWCNTN
;
A
#
# COMPACT_ATOMS: atom_id res chain seq x y z
N MET A 1 -25.20 -19.69 -62.69
CA MET A 1 -25.60 -19.56 -61.28
C MET A 1 -24.38 -19.24 -60.41
N LYS A 2 -24.20 -17.99 -59.95
CA LYS A 2 -23.05 -17.59 -59.14
C LYS A 2 -23.40 -17.84 -57.64
N LYS A 3 -22.66 -18.75 -56.99
CA LYS A 3 -22.79 -19.00 -55.54
C LYS A 3 -22.11 -17.88 -54.77
N ILE A 4 -22.88 -17.08 -54.03
CA ILE A 4 -22.36 -16.06 -53.10
C ILE A 4 -22.02 -16.78 -51.80
N ILE A 5 -20.71 -16.89 -51.49
CA ILE A 5 -20.21 -17.36 -50.20
C ILE A 5 -20.29 -16.18 -49.24
N LYS A 6 -21.20 -16.23 -48.26
CA LYS A 6 -21.24 -15.26 -47.15
C LYS A 6 -20.16 -15.63 -46.15
N LEU A 7 -19.10 -14.81 -46.08
CA LEU A 7 -18.07 -14.91 -45.09
C LEU A 7 -18.61 -14.33 -43.78
N ILE A 8 -18.91 -15.17 -42.79
CA ILE A 8 -19.27 -14.73 -41.45
C ILE A 8 -17.96 -14.50 -40.68
N VAL A 9 -17.58 -13.25 -40.51
CA VAL A 9 -16.45 -12.86 -39.64
C VAL A 9 -16.92 -12.87 -38.17
N PHE A 10 -16.48 -13.88 -37.42
CA PHE A 10 -16.64 -13.90 -35.98
C PHE A 10 -15.64 -12.91 -35.38
N ILE A 11 -16.10 -11.74 -34.97
CA ILE A 11 -15.31 -10.81 -34.12
C ILE A 11 -15.43 -11.32 -32.70
N SER A 12 -14.43 -12.08 -32.25
CA SER A 12 -14.27 -12.39 -30.83
C SER A 12 -13.75 -11.15 -30.13
N PHE A 13 -14.62 -10.44 -29.42
CA PHE A 13 -14.17 -9.44 -28.44
C PHE A 13 -13.48 -10.19 -27.29
N PRO A 14 -12.19 -9.95 -27.02
CA PRO A 14 -11.59 -10.43 -25.78
C PRO A 14 -12.30 -9.71 -24.62
N LEU A 15 -13.00 -10.45 -23.78
CA LEU A 15 -13.48 -9.95 -22.51
C LEU A 15 -12.24 -9.65 -21.65
N CYS A 16 -11.76 -8.41 -21.71
CA CYS A 16 -10.75 -7.93 -20.80
C CYS A 16 -11.37 -7.78 -19.40
N PHE A 17 -11.20 -8.79 -18.55
CA PHE A 17 -11.41 -8.63 -17.12
C PHE A 17 -10.26 -7.78 -16.58
N ALA A 18 -10.45 -6.47 -16.48
CA ALA A 18 -9.44 -5.54 -16.00
C ALA A 18 -9.16 -5.69 -14.49
N GLN A 19 -10.03 -6.36 -13.76
CA GLN A 19 -9.92 -6.54 -12.31
C GLN A 19 -9.72 -8.02 -11.98
N LYS A 20 -8.56 -8.34 -11.38
CA LYS A 20 -8.20 -9.72 -11.03
C LYS A 20 -8.99 -10.23 -9.80
N PHE A 21 -9.44 -9.33 -8.94
CA PHE A 21 -10.17 -9.65 -7.72
C PHE A 21 -11.49 -8.88 -7.70
N GLU A 22 -12.59 -9.60 -7.52
CA GLU A 22 -13.91 -9.00 -7.30
C GLU A 22 -13.96 -8.37 -5.90
N ASN A 23 -14.74 -7.30 -5.76
CA ASN A 23 -14.99 -6.60 -4.48
C ASN A 23 -13.77 -5.89 -3.86
N VAL A 24 -12.73 -5.57 -4.63
CA VAL A 24 -11.60 -4.75 -4.18
C VAL A 24 -11.79 -3.31 -4.65
N ALA A 25 -11.57 -2.36 -3.75
CA ALA A 25 -11.61 -0.92 -4.02
C ALA A 25 -12.92 -0.43 -4.68
N LEU A 26 -14.05 -0.93 -4.23
CA LEU A 26 -15.38 -0.50 -4.74
C LEU A 26 -15.68 0.97 -4.42
N THR A 27 -15.07 1.51 -3.37
CA THR A 27 -15.14 2.90 -2.96
C THR A 27 -13.75 3.43 -2.67
N PRO A 28 -13.50 4.75 -2.79
CA PRO A 28 -12.23 5.34 -2.38
C PRO A 28 -11.91 5.03 -0.91
N PRO A 29 -10.65 4.70 -0.57
CA PRO A 29 -10.28 4.46 0.82
C PRO A 29 -10.41 5.75 1.63
N MET A 30 -11.15 5.70 2.73
CA MET A 30 -11.28 6.81 3.68
C MET A 30 -10.42 6.52 4.91
N GLY A 31 -9.61 7.50 5.33
CA GLY A 31 -8.74 7.29 6.48
C GLY A 31 -7.75 8.42 6.69
N TRP A 32 -6.74 8.16 7.50
CA TRP A 32 -5.66 9.06 7.81
C TRP A 32 -4.36 8.66 7.08
N ASN A 33 -3.64 9.65 6.57
CA ASN A 33 -2.30 9.50 6.01
C ASN A 33 -1.34 10.43 6.75
N SER A 34 -0.14 9.95 7.07
CA SER A 34 0.80 10.65 7.95
C SER A 34 1.49 11.86 7.30
N TRP A 35 1.55 11.96 5.96
CA TRP A 35 2.48 12.85 5.27
C TRP A 35 2.28 14.34 5.58
N ASN A 36 1.07 14.84 5.38
CA ASN A 36 0.83 16.28 5.41
C ASN A 36 1.11 16.95 6.77
N THR A 37 1.10 16.19 7.86
CA THR A 37 1.31 16.73 9.21
C THR A 37 2.68 16.35 9.77
N PHE A 38 3.15 15.15 9.46
CA PHE A 38 4.30 14.57 10.14
C PHE A 38 5.49 14.31 9.21
N GLU A 39 5.28 14.33 7.88
CA GLU A 39 6.31 13.99 6.91
C GLU A 39 7.00 12.67 7.31
N VAL A 40 8.31 12.66 7.43
CA VAL A 40 9.10 11.49 7.86
C VAL A 40 9.19 11.34 9.39
N ASN A 41 8.62 12.26 10.17
CA ASN A 41 8.64 12.24 11.65
C ASN A 41 7.51 11.37 12.21
N ILE A 42 7.54 10.12 11.86
CA ILE A 42 6.55 9.09 12.23
C ILE A 42 7.19 8.06 13.17
N ASN A 43 6.38 7.47 14.04
CA ASN A 43 6.80 6.38 14.92
C ASN A 43 5.59 5.53 15.34
N GLU A 44 5.89 4.42 16.02
CA GLU A 44 4.91 3.47 16.50
C GLU A 44 3.84 4.09 17.40
N ASP A 45 4.26 4.94 18.35
CA ASP A 45 3.36 5.59 19.32
C ASP A 45 2.37 6.54 18.64
N LEU A 46 2.84 7.30 17.65
CA LEU A 46 1.98 8.16 16.86
C LEU A 46 0.86 7.36 16.18
N VAL A 47 1.22 6.26 15.55
CA VAL A 47 0.25 5.40 14.83
C VAL A 47 -0.76 4.78 15.78
N LYS A 48 -0.30 4.24 16.92
CA LYS A 48 -1.19 3.66 17.94
C LYS A 48 -2.18 4.70 18.50
N LYS A 49 -1.69 5.89 18.83
CA LYS A 49 -2.55 7.00 19.30
C LYS A 49 -3.56 7.44 18.23
N THR A 50 -3.13 7.50 16.97
CA THR A 50 -4.04 7.84 15.86
C THR A 50 -5.13 6.80 15.70
N ALA A 51 -4.79 5.50 15.78
CA ALA A 51 -5.77 4.41 15.73
C ALA A 51 -6.79 4.52 16.87
N ASP A 52 -6.32 4.76 18.10
CA ASP A 52 -7.18 4.92 19.26
C ASP A 52 -8.12 6.14 19.12
N ILE A 53 -7.62 7.26 18.59
CA ILE A 53 -8.42 8.47 18.34
C ILE A 53 -9.48 8.20 17.27
N ILE A 54 -9.15 7.56 16.17
CA ILE A 54 -10.10 7.25 15.09
C ILE A 54 -11.28 6.42 15.64
N VAL A 55 -10.98 5.45 16.50
CA VAL A 55 -12.04 4.62 17.11
C VAL A 55 -12.83 5.41 18.18
N SER A 56 -12.14 6.06 19.11
CA SER A 56 -12.80 6.72 20.25
C SER A 56 -13.60 7.97 19.87
N SER A 57 -13.26 8.62 18.76
CA SER A 57 -13.97 9.81 18.25
C SER A 57 -15.18 9.48 17.37
N GLY A 58 -15.42 8.20 17.06
CA GLY A 58 -16.50 7.79 16.14
C GLY A 58 -16.15 7.94 14.65
N LEU A 59 -14.94 8.36 14.29
CA LEU A 59 -14.52 8.47 12.90
C LEU A 59 -14.56 7.13 12.16
N LYS A 60 -14.24 6.03 12.86
CA LYS A 60 -14.36 4.68 12.30
C LYS A 60 -15.79 4.38 11.87
N ASP A 61 -16.78 4.68 12.72
CA ASP A 61 -18.21 4.45 12.44
C ASP A 61 -18.70 5.34 11.29
N ALA A 62 -18.04 6.47 11.06
CA ALA A 62 -18.28 7.34 9.90
C ALA A 62 -17.56 6.88 8.62
N GLY A 63 -16.83 5.73 8.67
CA GLY A 63 -16.18 5.13 7.50
C GLY A 63 -14.69 5.46 7.33
N TYR A 64 -14.04 6.13 8.28
CA TYR A 64 -12.59 6.36 8.26
C TYR A 64 -11.87 5.13 8.80
N GLU A 65 -11.61 4.17 7.93
CA GLU A 65 -11.11 2.84 8.31
C GLU A 65 -9.62 2.64 8.09
N TYR A 66 -8.97 3.50 7.28
CA TYR A 66 -7.57 3.29 6.89
C TYR A 66 -6.61 4.16 7.70
N ILE A 67 -5.51 3.55 8.14
CA ILE A 67 -4.32 4.23 8.63
C ILE A 67 -3.19 3.95 7.66
N VAL A 68 -2.68 4.99 6.99
CA VAL A 68 -1.63 4.85 6.00
C VAL A 68 -0.38 5.57 6.48
N LEU A 69 0.69 4.81 6.73
CA LEU A 69 2.03 5.36 6.89
C LEU A 69 2.60 5.70 5.54
N ASP A 70 2.90 6.97 5.37
CA ASP A 70 3.53 7.52 4.17
C ASP A 70 5.05 7.28 4.18
N ASP A 71 5.82 8.05 3.42
CA ASP A 71 7.27 7.90 3.27
C ASP A 71 8.02 7.99 4.61
N GLY A 72 9.17 7.34 4.70
CA GLY A 72 10.05 7.41 5.88
C GLY A 72 9.80 6.36 6.95
N TRP A 73 9.02 5.31 6.70
CA TRP A 73 8.81 4.21 7.65
C TRP A 73 9.96 3.20 7.67
N MET A 74 10.79 3.15 6.65
CA MET A 74 11.89 2.20 6.49
C MET A 74 13.26 2.83 6.75
N VAL A 75 14.30 2.01 6.86
CA VAL A 75 15.70 2.46 6.89
C VAL A 75 16.03 3.16 5.58
N LYS A 76 16.69 4.34 5.66
CA LYS A 76 16.84 5.23 4.51
C LYS A 76 17.84 4.73 3.47
N ASP A 77 18.96 4.18 3.89
CA ASP A 77 20.12 4.09 3.00
C ASP A 77 20.31 2.72 2.36
N HIS A 78 19.61 1.69 2.83
CA HIS A 78 19.82 0.34 2.33
C HIS A 78 18.65 -0.59 2.59
N ARG A 79 18.67 -1.71 1.88
CA ARG A 79 17.86 -2.91 2.11
C ARG A 79 18.67 -3.91 2.91
N ASP A 80 18.06 -4.97 3.42
CA ASP A 80 18.80 -6.04 4.09
C ASP A 80 19.66 -6.87 3.12
N LYS A 81 20.38 -7.84 3.65
CA LYS A 81 21.25 -8.74 2.84
C LYS A 81 20.49 -9.58 1.80
N ASN A 82 19.19 -9.74 1.95
CA ASN A 82 18.32 -10.45 1.02
C ASN A 82 17.65 -9.50 0.02
N GLY A 83 17.84 -8.19 0.18
CA GLY A 83 17.19 -7.15 -0.60
C GLY A 83 15.81 -6.74 -0.09
N ASP A 84 15.39 -7.20 1.10
CA ASP A 84 14.11 -6.80 1.70
C ASP A 84 14.17 -5.41 2.33
N LEU A 85 13.05 -4.72 2.32
CA LEU A 85 12.89 -3.45 3.04
C LEU A 85 12.98 -3.68 4.54
N ILE A 86 13.62 -2.75 5.24
CA ILE A 86 13.82 -2.82 6.69
C ILE A 86 12.98 -1.74 7.34
N PRO A 87 11.93 -2.05 8.12
CA PRO A 87 11.29 -1.06 8.96
C PRO A 87 12.32 -0.41 9.90
N ASP A 88 12.26 0.90 10.06
CA ASP A 88 13.22 1.62 10.92
C ASP A 88 13.07 1.16 12.38
N PRO A 89 14.07 0.49 12.97
CA PRO A 89 13.96 -0.09 14.31
C PRO A 89 13.89 0.95 15.43
N VAL A 90 14.30 2.20 15.16
CA VAL A 90 14.18 3.31 16.13
C VAL A 90 12.74 3.83 16.15
N LYS A 91 12.12 3.92 14.99
CA LYS A 91 10.73 4.37 14.86
C LYS A 91 9.72 3.30 15.25
N PHE A 92 10.04 2.03 14.96
CA PHE A 92 9.15 0.88 15.15
C PHE A 92 9.87 -0.24 15.92
N PRO A 93 10.16 -0.03 17.22
CA PRO A 93 10.99 -0.94 18.01
C PRO A 93 10.40 -2.33 18.21
N HIS A 94 9.07 -2.47 18.12
CA HIS A 94 8.39 -3.77 18.20
C HIS A 94 8.15 -4.41 16.83
N GLY A 95 8.62 -3.77 15.76
CA GLY A 95 8.47 -4.20 14.37
C GLY A 95 7.14 -3.83 13.74
N MET A 96 7.15 -3.75 12.41
CA MET A 96 5.99 -3.31 11.62
C MET A 96 4.79 -4.26 11.76
N LYS A 97 5.05 -5.57 11.83
CA LYS A 97 3.97 -6.58 11.99
C LYS A 97 3.18 -6.37 13.27
N ALA A 98 3.85 -6.12 14.41
CA ALA A 98 3.17 -5.88 15.68
C ALA A 98 2.31 -4.60 15.64
N LEU A 99 2.77 -3.57 14.94
CA LEU A 99 2.00 -2.34 14.75
C LEU A 99 0.77 -2.57 13.88
N ILE A 100 0.90 -3.32 12.80
CA ILE A 100 -0.21 -3.69 11.92
C ILE A 100 -1.25 -4.49 12.69
N ASP A 101 -0.82 -5.50 13.48
CA ASP A 101 -1.72 -6.31 14.28
C ASP A 101 -2.47 -5.46 15.34
N TYR A 102 -1.81 -4.46 15.91
CA TYR A 102 -2.46 -3.50 16.80
C TYR A 102 -3.58 -2.73 16.08
N VAL A 103 -3.29 -2.18 14.91
CA VAL A 103 -4.28 -1.44 14.11
C VAL A 103 -5.44 -2.34 13.71
N HIS A 104 -5.17 -3.56 13.27
CA HIS A 104 -6.19 -4.56 12.96
C HIS A 104 -7.04 -4.95 14.18
N SER A 105 -6.44 -5.02 15.38
CA SER A 105 -7.19 -5.30 16.61
C SER A 105 -8.25 -4.24 16.96
N LYS A 106 -8.08 -3.01 16.41
CA LYS A 106 -9.07 -1.92 16.51
C LYS A 106 -10.14 -2.00 15.42
N GLY A 107 -10.07 -3.00 14.53
CA GLY A 107 -10.94 -3.14 13.36
C GLY A 107 -10.68 -2.06 12.29
N LEU A 108 -9.47 -1.54 12.23
CA LEU A 108 -9.00 -0.63 11.21
C LEU A 108 -8.13 -1.37 10.19
N LYS A 109 -7.90 -0.76 9.04
CA LYS A 109 -7.05 -1.26 7.96
C LYS A 109 -5.73 -0.50 7.95
N PHE A 110 -4.64 -1.18 7.55
CA PHE A 110 -3.30 -0.59 7.55
C PHE A 110 -2.72 -0.49 6.15
N GLY A 111 -2.15 0.66 5.82
CA GLY A 111 -1.45 0.90 4.56
C GLY A 111 -0.01 1.35 4.76
N LEU A 112 0.81 1.05 3.77
CA LEU A 112 2.17 1.55 3.64
C LEU A 112 2.35 2.34 2.34
N TYR A 113 3.45 3.07 2.27
CA TYR A 113 3.88 3.83 1.11
C TYR A 113 5.14 3.22 0.46
N ASN A 114 5.21 3.29 -0.84
CA ASN A 114 6.44 3.19 -1.62
C ASN A 114 6.24 3.86 -3.00
N CYS A 115 7.20 3.74 -3.90
CA CYS A 115 7.11 4.31 -5.23
C CYS A 115 7.70 3.39 -6.31
N ALA A 116 7.37 3.67 -7.56
CA ALA A 116 7.83 2.93 -8.75
C ALA A 116 9.30 3.20 -9.11
N GLY A 117 9.94 4.21 -8.53
CA GLY A 117 11.32 4.58 -8.82
C GLY A 117 12.35 3.81 -8.03
N THR A 118 13.62 4.18 -8.23
CA THR A 118 14.74 3.64 -7.46
C THR A 118 14.78 4.15 -6.03
N GLN A 119 14.22 5.36 -5.83
CA GLN A 119 14.07 5.98 -4.51
C GLN A 119 12.68 6.60 -4.39
N THR A 120 12.16 6.64 -3.17
CA THR A 120 10.94 7.35 -2.82
C THR A 120 11.12 8.87 -2.98
N CYS A 121 10.06 9.65 -2.84
CA CYS A 121 10.13 11.10 -2.94
C CYS A 121 11.03 11.72 -1.84
N ALA A 122 11.11 11.11 -0.66
CA ALA A 122 12.01 11.53 0.42
C ALA A 122 13.38 10.83 0.42
N GLY A 123 13.69 10.04 -0.62
CA GLY A 123 14.99 9.42 -0.85
C GLY A 123 15.22 8.11 -0.09
N TYR A 124 14.16 7.40 0.26
CA TYR A 124 14.22 6.04 0.82
C TYR A 124 14.26 4.99 -0.32
N PRO A 125 14.57 3.71 -0.03
CA PRO A 125 14.58 2.67 -1.06
C PRO A 125 13.24 2.52 -1.78
N GLY A 126 13.22 2.78 -3.10
CA GLY A 126 12.06 2.56 -3.95
C GLY A 126 11.95 1.11 -4.42
N THR A 127 10.86 0.80 -5.12
CA THR A 127 10.50 -0.58 -5.50
C THR A 127 11.14 -1.05 -6.80
N ARG A 128 11.68 -0.14 -7.61
CA ARG A 128 12.20 -0.48 -8.95
C ARG A 128 13.25 -1.58 -8.91
N GLY A 129 12.96 -2.68 -9.59
CA GLY A 129 13.80 -3.89 -9.62
C GLY A 129 13.54 -4.86 -8.46
N TYR A 130 12.66 -4.52 -7.53
CA TYR A 130 12.27 -5.33 -6.36
C TYR A 130 10.76 -5.56 -6.29
N GLU A 131 10.00 -5.31 -7.35
CA GLU A 131 8.53 -5.26 -7.35
C GLU A 131 7.89 -6.52 -6.76
N TYR A 132 8.34 -7.71 -7.20
CA TYR A 132 7.83 -8.99 -6.71
C TYR A 132 8.27 -9.30 -5.27
N GLN A 133 9.47 -8.89 -4.90
CA GLN A 133 10.02 -9.08 -3.57
C GLN A 133 9.27 -8.20 -2.57
N ASP A 134 9.11 -6.92 -2.88
CA ASP A 134 8.37 -5.97 -2.05
C ASP A 134 6.89 -6.36 -1.93
N ALA A 135 6.26 -6.82 -3.02
CA ALA A 135 4.89 -7.31 -2.97
C ALA A 135 4.73 -8.49 -1.98
N ARG A 136 5.68 -9.43 -1.97
CA ARG A 136 5.69 -10.53 -0.98
C ARG A 136 5.94 -10.02 0.43
N PHE A 137 6.85 -9.06 0.60
CA PHE A 137 7.13 -8.45 1.89
C PHE A 137 5.86 -7.80 2.47
N TYR A 138 5.14 -7.00 1.68
CA TYR A 138 3.88 -6.38 2.09
C TYR A 138 2.78 -7.40 2.39
N ALA A 139 2.66 -8.43 1.56
CA ALA A 139 1.71 -9.52 1.80
C ALA A 139 2.00 -10.27 3.11
N ASN A 140 3.26 -10.54 3.41
CA ASN A 140 3.67 -11.20 4.66
C ASN A 140 3.42 -10.33 5.90
N LEU A 141 3.52 -9.01 5.77
CA LEU A 141 3.14 -8.08 6.82
C LEU A 141 1.63 -8.03 7.03
N GLY A 142 0.84 -8.34 5.99
CA GLY A 142 -0.63 -8.30 6.04
C GLY A 142 -1.19 -6.88 5.89
N ILE A 143 -0.55 -6.02 5.09
CA ILE A 143 -1.12 -4.70 4.80
C ILE A 143 -2.37 -4.82 3.91
N ASP A 144 -3.30 -3.86 4.05
CA ASP A 144 -4.54 -3.80 3.28
C ASP A 144 -4.47 -2.84 2.11
N PHE A 145 -3.51 -1.93 2.12
CA PHE A 145 -3.39 -0.85 1.14
C PHE A 145 -1.93 -0.47 0.89
N LEU A 146 -1.57 -0.22 -0.37
CA LEU A 146 -0.27 0.35 -0.75
C LEU A 146 -0.51 1.68 -1.48
N LYS A 147 -0.04 2.78 -0.90
CA LYS A 147 0.12 4.04 -1.62
C LYS A 147 1.38 3.94 -2.49
N TYR A 148 1.23 4.03 -3.80
CA TYR A 148 2.32 3.79 -4.75
C TYR A 148 2.55 5.01 -5.62
N ASP A 149 3.65 5.70 -5.39
CA ASP A 149 3.98 6.98 -6.01
C ASP A 149 4.87 6.84 -7.23
N TRP A 150 5.22 7.94 -7.88
CA TRP A 150 5.96 8.00 -9.14
C TRP A 150 7.20 8.89 -9.05
N CYS A 151 7.99 8.84 -7.96
CA CYS A 151 9.23 9.58 -7.79
C CYS A 151 10.44 8.80 -8.32
N ASN A 152 11.46 9.53 -8.80
CA ASN A 152 12.77 8.96 -9.21
C ASN A 152 12.67 7.77 -10.18
N THR A 153 11.82 7.90 -11.19
CA THR A 153 11.53 6.85 -12.19
C THR A 153 12.38 6.94 -13.46
N ASN A 154 13.29 7.91 -13.57
CA ASN A 154 14.16 8.12 -14.73
C ASN A 154 15.32 7.13 -14.79
#